data_5520750286ea6fdf26d281773c449d87
#
_entry.id   5520750286ea6fdf26d281773c449d87
#
_cell.length_a   1.000
_cell.length_b   1.000
_cell.length_c   1.000
_cell.angle_alpha   90.00
_cell.angle_beta   90.00
_cell.angle_gamma   90.00
#
_symmetry.space_group_name_H-M   'P 1'
#
loop_
_entity.id
_entity.type
_entity.pdbx_description
1 polymer ?
#
loop_
_entity_poly.entity_id
_entity_poly.type
_entity_poly.pdbx_seq_one_letter_code
_entity_poly.pdbx_strand_id
1 'polypeptide(L)' 'MNTVIDLRQVVPAWQALQSALPIAHIETEADYAQATGLLNTLLDTVRDDRNHPLYSLVSVVGDLIEAYEIDHEPLN' A
#
# COMPACT_ATOMS: atom_id res chain seq x y z
N MET A 1 -23.28 8.19 12.38
CA MET A 1 -22.64 7.44 13.44
C MET A 1 -21.19 7.86 13.59
N ASN A 2 -20.77 8.14 14.80
CA ASN A 2 -19.41 8.57 15.04
C ASN A 2 -18.50 7.39 15.24
N THR A 3 -17.38 7.39 14.52
CA THR A 3 -16.34 6.40 14.71
C THR A 3 -15.22 7.05 15.51
N VAL A 4 -14.93 6.48 16.65
CA VAL A 4 -13.82 6.98 17.48
C VAL A 4 -12.58 6.16 17.16
N ILE A 5 -11.55 6.86 16.74
CA ILE A 5 -10.27 6.22 16.45
C ILE A 5 -9.41 6.29 17.69
N ASP A 6 -9.06 5.12 18.20
CA ASP A 6 -8.22 5.00 19.38
C ASP A 6 -6.77 4.80 18.93
N LEU A 7 -5.98 5.86 19.05
CA LEU A 7 -4.58 5.83 18.60
C LEU A 7 -3.76 4.80 19.36
N ARG A 8 -4.19 4.42 20.57
CA ARG A 8 -3.49 3.38 21.33
C ARG A 8 -3.61 2.02 20.63
N GLN A 9 -4.65 1.85 19.82
CA GLN A 9 -4.82 0.63 19.03
C GLN A 9 -4.16 0.77 17.66
N VAL A 10 -4.15 1.98 17.12
CA VAL A 10 -3.58 2.25 15.78
C VAL A 10 -2.08 2.04 15.77
N VAL A 11 -1.36 2.53 16.80
CA VAL A 11 0.09 2.43 16.83
C VAL A 11 0.59 0.98 16.69
N PRO A 12 0.13 0.04 17.54
CA PRO A 12 0.61 -1.34 17.39
C PRO A 12 0.16 -1.99 16.09
N ALA A 13 -1.05 -1.65 15.61
CA ALA A 13 -1.54 -2.20 14.35
C ALA A 13 -0.67 -1.73 13.18
N TRP A 14 -0.33 -0.44 13.17
CA TRP A 14 0.52 0.13 12.14
C TRP A 14 1.92 -0.49 12.18
N GLN A 15 2.49 -0.64 13.38
CA GLN A 15 3.81 -1.23 13.53
C GLN A 15 3.83 -2.69 13.07
N ALA A 16 2.78 -3.43 13.39
CA ALA A 16 2.67 -4.83 12.95
C ALA A 16 2.57 -4.90 11.44
N LEU A 17 1.78 -4.02 10.84
CA LEU A 17 1.63 -3.97 9.39
C LEU A 17 2.95 -3.64 8.73
N GLN A 18 3.67 -2.64 9.22
CA GLN A 18 4.96 -2.24 8.66
C GLN A 18 6.00 -3.35 8.75
N SER A 19 5.92 -4.19 9.80
CA SER A 19 6.82 -5.33 9.92
C SER A 19 6.49 -6.42 8.89
N ALA A 20 5.21 -6.56 8.55
CA ALA A 20 4.78 -7.56 7.59
C ALA A 20 5.04 -7.11 6.14
N LEU A 21 4.76 -5.83 5.88
CA LEU A 21 5.00 -5.26 4.56
C LEU A 21 5.14 -3.74 4.69
N PRO A 22 6.13 -3.16 4.03
CA PRO A 22 6.41 -1.73 4.18
C PRO A 22 5.46 -0.91 3.31
N ILE A 23 4.37 -0.46 3.92
CA ILE A 23 3.42 0.44 3.28
C ILE A 23 3.73 1.84 3.74
N ALA A 24 4.25 2.67 2.83
CA ALA A 24 4.56 4.05 3.13
C ALA A 24 4.70 4.81 1.83
N HIS A 25 4.80 6.13 1.95
CA HIS A 25 5.08 6.97 0.80
C HIS A 25 6.41 6.52 0.15
N ILE A 26 6.38 6.32 -1.15
CA ILE A 26 7.55 5.84 -1.89
C ILE A 26 8.46 7.03 -2.17
N GLU A 27 9.72 6.94 -1.73
CA GLU A 27 10.66 8.04 -1.86
C GLU A 27 11.87 7.69 -2.72
N THR A 28 12.20 6.41 -2.85
CA THR A 28 13.39 5.96 -3.59
C THR A 28 13.03 4.90 -4.60
N GLU A 29 13.95 4.65 -5.53
CA GLU A 29 13.77 3.57 -6.51
C GLU A 29 13.72 2.21 -5.82
N ALA A 30 14.44 2.04 -4.73
CA ALA A 30 14.39 0.79 -3.96
C ALA A 30 13.00 0.60 -3.36
N ASP A 31 12.43 1.68 -2.81
CA ASP A 31 11.05 1.63 -2.29
C ASP A 31 10.07 1.29 -3.40
N TYR A 32 10.27 1.88 -4.57
CA TYR A 32 9.41 1.66 -5.72
C TYR A 32 9.45 0.19 -6.17
N ALA A 33 10.65 -0.38 -6.26
CA ALA A 33 10.80 -1.78 -6.66
C ALA A 33 10.13 -2.71 -5.64
N GLN A 34 10.26 -2.39 -4.35
CA GLN A 34 9.66 -3.16 -3.29
C GLN A 34 8.12 -3.10 -3.36
N ALA A 35 7.59 -1.90 -3.56
CA ALA A 35 6.14 -1.70 -3.67
C ALA A 35 5.58 -2.41 -4.90
N THR A 36 6.29 -2.37 -6.02
CA THR A 36 5.88 -3.04 -7.24
C THR A 36 5.83 -4.55 -7.05
N GLY A 37 6.84 -5.10 -6.38
CA GLY A 37 6.85 -6.52 -6.04
C GLY A 37 5.69 -6.92 -5.15
N LEU A 38 5.40 -6.07 -4.16
CA LEU A 38 4.27 -6.28 -3.27
C LEU A 38 2.95 -6.25 -4.06
N LEU A 39 2.78 -5.26 -4.93
CA LEU A 39 1.56 -5.16 -5.73
C LEU A 39 1.35 -6.41 -6.58
N ASN A 40 2.41 -6.90 -7.23
CA ASN A 40 2.31 -8.10 -8.04
C ASN A 40 1.88 -9.30 -7.22
N THR A 41 2.43 -9.46 -6.02
CA THR A 41 2.05 -10.55 -5.12
C THR A 41 0.57 -10.43 -4.72
N LEU A 42 0.13 -9.20 -4.40
CA LEU A 42 -1.25 -8.95 -4.04
C LEU A 42 -2.20 -9.27 -5.20
N LEU A 43 -1.84 -8.85 -6.40
CA LEU A 43 -2.68 -9.10 -7.58
C LEU A 43 -2.81 -10.60 -7.85
N ASP A 44 -1.74 -11.35 -7.69
CA ASP A 44 -1.78 -12.79 -7.88
C ASP A 44 -2.70 -13.48 -6.86
N THR A 45 -2.79 -12.93 -5.67
CA THR A 45 -3.61 -13.50 -4.60
C THR A 45 -5.05 -13.07 -4.69
N VAL A 46 -5.28 -11.78 -4.88
CA VAL A 46 -6.61 -11.19 -4.86
C VAL A 46 -7.36 -11.39 -6.18
N ARG A 47 -6.64 -11.24 -7.29
CA ARG A 47 -7.22 -11.33 -8.64
C ARG A 47 -8.41 -10.38 -8.78
N ASP A 48 -9.54 -10.87 -9.29
CA ASP A 48 -10.73 -10.05 -9.50
C ASP A 48 -11.72 -10.15 -8.36
N ASP A 49 -11.34 -10.75 -7.25
CA ASP A 49 -12.25 -10.99 -6.14
C ASP A 49 -12.42 -9.73 -5.30
N ARG A 50 -13.49 -8.98 -5.57
CA ARG A 50 -13.82 -7.76 -4.84
C ARG A 50 -14.15 -8.00 -3.37
N ASN A 51 -14.46 -9.23 -3.03
CA ASN A 51 -14.78 -9.59 -1.65
C ASN A 51 -13.57 -10.07 -0.87
N HIS A 52 -12.42 -10.14 -1.53
CA HIS A 52 -11.19 -10.57 -0.86
C HIS A 52 -10.81 -9.55 0.22
N PRO A 53 -10.41 -10.01 1.43
CA PRO A 53 -10.04 -9.09 2.50
C PRO A 53 -8.95 -8.09 2.14
N LEU A 54 -8.07 -8.44 1.21
CA LEU A 54 -6.97 -7.57 0.80
C LEU A 54 -7.27 -6.74 -0.45
N TYR A 55 -8.52 -6.77 -0.92
CA TYR A 55 -8.85 -6.05 -2.16
C TYR A 55 -8.53 -4.56 -2.05
N SER A 56 -8.93 -3.93 -0.95
CA SER A 56 -8.68 -2.50 -0.76
C SER A 56 -7.20 -2.18 -0.58
N LEU A 57 -6.42 -3.14 -0.09
CA LEU A 57 -4.97 -2.96 0.03
C LEU A 57 -4.33 -2.81 -1.35
N VAL A 58 -4.82 -3.54 -2.35
CA VAL A 58 -4.35 -3.40 -3.72
C VAL A 58 -4.48 -1.95 -4.18
N SER A 59 -5.64 -1.34 -3.92
CA SER A 59 -5.88 0.05 -4.30
C SER A 59 -4.92 1.01 -3.60
N VAL A 60 -4.68 0.80 -2.30
CA VAL A 60 -3.78 1.66 -1.54
C VAL A 60 -2.35 1.57 -2.08
N VAL A 61 -1.86 0.37 -2.30
CA VAL A 61 -0.49 0.17 -2.81
C VAL A 61 -0.39 0.73 -4.23
N GLY A 62 -1.41 0.50 -5.05
CA GLY A 62 -1.45 1.04 -6.41
C GLY A 62 -1.39 2.55 -6.43
N ASP A 63 -2.11 3.21 -5.52
CA ASP A 63 -2.12 4.67 -5.44
C ASP A 63 -0.75 5.21 -5.02
N LEU A 64 -0.06 4.53 -4.12
CA LEU A 64 1.28 4.94 -3.70
C LEU A 64 2.27 4.85 -4.87
N ILE A 65 2.17 3.77 -5.64
CA ILE A 65 3.02 3.59 -6.82
C ILE A 65 2.73 4.66 -7.86
N GLU A 66 1.45 4.92 -8.11
CA GLU A 66 1.05 5.95 -9.08
C GLU A 66 1.58 7.32 -8.69
N ALA A 67 1.49 7.67 -7.41
CA ALA A 67 1.99 8.95 -6.93
C ALA A 67 3.49 9.10 -7.19
N TYR A 68 4.24 8.04 -6.95
CA TYR A 68 5.68 8.05 -7.21
C TYR A 68 5.96 8.20 -8.72
N GLU A 69 5.23 7.47 -9.54
CA GLU A 69 5.43 7.51 -10.99
C GLU A 69 5.13 8.89 -11.56
N ILE A 70 4.08 9.54 -11.06
CA ILE A 70 3.75 10.89 -11.51
C ILE A 70 4.86 11.88 -11.16
N ASP A 71 5.41 11.78 -9.94
CA ASP A 71 6.47 12.67 -9.48
C ASP A 71 7.79 12.45 -10.22
N HIS A 72 8.02 11.24 -10.69
CA HIS A 72 9.30 10.89 -11.32
C HIS A 72 9.20 10.64 -12.81
N GLU A 73 8.03 10.88 -13.38
CA GLU A 73 7.83 10.72 -14.80
C GLU A 73 8.56 11.81 -15.56
N PRO A 74 9.33 11.45 -16.59
CA PRO A 74 10.01 12.46 -17.38
C PRO A 74 8.99 13.33 -18.12
N LEU A 75 9.24 14.60 -18.12
CA LEU A 75 8.40 15.56 -18.84
C LEU A 75 8.75 15.52 -20.32
N ASN A 76 7.74 15.39 -21.12
CA ASN A 76 7.91 15.38 -22.58
C ASN A 76 7.29 16.61 -23.18
#